data_4f5ae0111162e9d6ecb05a4e9b091b1b
#
_entry.id   4f5ae0111162e9d6ecb05a4e9b091b1b
#
_cell.length_a   1.000
_cell.length_b   1.000
_cell.length_c   1.000
_cell.angle_alpha   90.00
_cell.angle_beta   90.00
_cell.angle_gamma   90.00
#
_symmetry.space_group_name_H-M   'P 1'
#
loop_
_entity.id
_entity.type
_entity.pdbx_description
1 polymer ?
#
loop_
_entity_poly.entity_id
_entity_poly.type
_entity_poly.pdbx_seq_one_letter_code
_entity_poly.pdbx_strand_id
1 'polypeptide(L)'
;MDSIVLTYKSCSLKQSDINCLAEYSQLNDIIISFYYEILSEKFKNEGIVLLDPAVTMSITIEPNLDDINQCIFLPLQMSTKKYIFAPINDNKKIDYQTGGSHWALGLVDVTNHTIYYFDSMLSDIDNAHLLHKRLERLFKKKFAFTYPIAQKYQTNSFDCGMFVLAFTETLLGYLNKKESLNEVKFDELFGKSALVSESNMSKYRKEIKEIINKLIREKKNK
;
A
#
# COMPACT_ATOMS: atom_id res chain seq x y z
N MET A 1 17.55 -16.90 16.69
CA MET A 1 16.46 -15.89 16.86
C MET A 1 16.54 -14.93 15.70
N ASP A 2 15.42 -14.61 15.07
CA ASP A 2 15.35 -13.64 13.99
C ASP A 2 15.39 -12.22 14.58
N SER A 3 16.57 -11.60 14.60
CA SER A 3 16.83 -10.33 15.28
C SER A 3 16.45 -9.15 14.39
N ILE A 4 16.04 -8.04 15.03
CA ILE A 4 15.83 -6.77 14.34
C ILE A 4 17.16 -6.26 13.80
N VAL A 5 17.24 -6.04 12.49
CA VAL A 5 18.42 -5.54 11.78
C VAL A 5 18.35 -4.05 11.46
N LEU A 6 17.14 -3.51 11.37
CA LEU A 6 16.91 -2.09 11.13
C LEU A 6 15.63 -1.65 11.83
N THR A 7 15.69 -0.54 12.57
CA THR A 7 14.51 0.23 12.96
C THR A 7 14.56 1.56 12.22
N TYR A 8 13.51 1.84 11.45
CA TYR A 8 13.37 3.07 10.68
C TYR A 8 11.96 3.64 10.94
N LYS A 9 11.90 4.80 11.58
CA LYS A 9 10.66 5.41 12.07
C LYS A 9 9.79 4.40 12.87
N SER A 10 8.57 4.13 12.40
CA SER A 10 7.65 3.18 13.03
C SER A 10 7.94 1.71 12.71
N CYS A 11 8.79 1.43 11.71
CA CYS A 11 9.04 0.07 11.22
C CYS A 11 10.28 -0.54 11.84
N SER A 12 10.20 -1.81 12.24
CA SER A 12 11.32 -2.63 12.69
C SER A 12 11.45 -3.86 11.82
N LEU A 13 12.52 -3.90 11.02
CA LEU A 13 12.79 -4.97 10.06
C LEU A 13 13.68 -6.04 10.67
N LYS A 14 13.31 -7.29 10.50
CA LYS A 14 14.12 -8.48 10.75
C LYS A 14 14.78 -8.98 9.48
N GLN A 15 15.73 -9.91 9.61
CA GLN A 15 16.35 -10.52 8.45
C GLN A 15 15.35 -11.30 7.58
N SER A 16 14.37 -11.96 8.20
CA SER A 16 13.28 -12.65 7.49
C SER A 16 12.47 -11.70 6.60
N ASP A 17 12.22 -10.46 7.06
CA ASP A 17 11.48 -9.47 6.27
C ASP A 17 12.28 -9.07 5.03
N ILE A 18 13.60 -8.84 5.18
CA ILE A 18 14.48 -8.51 4.05
C ILE A 18 14.55 -9.67 3.04
N ASN A 19 14.43 -10.91 3.52
CA ASN A 19 14.43 -12.09 2.65
C ASN A 19 13.19 -12.15 1.74
N CYS A 20 12.08 -11.50 2.11
CA CYS A 20 10.90 -11.35 1.24
C CYS A 20 11.19 -10.51 -0.04
N LEU A 21 12.32 -9.79 -0.07
CA LEU A 21 12.81 -9.10 -1.27
C LEU A 21 13.64 -10.00 -2.20
N ALA A 22 13.78 -11.30 -1.92
CA ALA A 22 14.38 -12.23 -2.85
C ALA A 22 13.48 -12.41 -4.08
N GLU A 23 14.09 -12.84 -5.19
CA GLU A 23 13.35 -13.22 -6.40
C GLU A 23 12.36 -14.35 -6.08
N TYR A 24 11.20 -14.33 -6.71
CA TYR A 24 10.12 -15.32 -6.54
C TYR A 24 9.50 -15.37 -5.13
N SER A 25 9.75 -14.38 -4.28
CA SER A 25 9.17 -14.30 -2.93
C SER A 25 8.03 -13.30 -2.86
N GLN A 26 6.98 -13.62 -2.12
CA GLN A 26 5.91 -12.68 -1.80
C GLN A 26 6.39 -11.66 -0.77
N LEU A 27 5.96 -10.41 -0.91
CA LEU A 27 6.21 -9.40 0.12
C LEU A 27 5.29 -9.64 1.33
N ASN A 28 5.85 -9.39 2.52
CA ASN A 28 5.07 -9.27 3.74
C ASN A 28 4.64 -7.80 3.98
N ASP A 29 3.79 -7.61 4.98
CA ASP A 29 3.29 -6.32 5.43
C ASP A 29 4.43 -5.38 5.89
N ILE A 30 5.44 -5.89 6.58
CA ILE A 30 6.56 -5.10 7.12
C ILE A 30 7.36 -4.41 6.01
N ILE A 31 7.62 -5.07 4.88
CA ILE A 31 8.31 -4.45 3.74
C ILE A 31 7.44 -3.38 3.09
N ILE A 32 6.12 -3.60 2.98
CA ILE A 32 5.19 -2.60 2.45
C ILE A 32 5.17 -1.37 3.38
N SER A 33 5.03 -1.58 4.70
CA SER A 33 5.09 -0.52 5.72
C SER A 33 6.38 0.29 5.62
N PHE A 34 7.52 -0.41 5.60
CA PHE A 34 8.83 0.24 5.49
C PHE A 34 8.93 1.12 4.24
N TYR A 35 8.51 0.59 3.08
CA TYR A 35 8.62 1.36 1.85
C TYR A 35 7.63 2.52 1.80
N TYR A 36 6.48 2.41 2.44
CA TYR A 36 5.54 3.51 2.62
C TYR A 36 6.13 4.64 3.47
N GLU A 37 6.94 4.35 4.49
CA GLU A 37 7.69 5.38 5.22
C GLU A 37 8.71 6.10 4.32
N ILE A 38 9.41 5.37 3.44
CA ILE A 38 10.32 5.96 2.44
C ILE A 38 9.55 6.86 1.46
N LEU A 39 8.43 6.40 0.94
CA LEU A 39 7.60 7.17 0.00
C LEU A 39 7.01 8.41 0.67
N SER A 40 6.58 8.32 1.93
CA SER A 40 6.05 9.46 2.70
C SER A 40 7.11 10.56 2.88
N GLU A 41 8.38 10.20 3.00
CA GLU A 41 9.46 11.20 3.03
C GLU A 41 9.77 11.77 1.66
N LYS A 42 9.76 10.93 0.63
CA LYS A 42 10.05 11.33 -0.75
C LYS A 42 8.97 12.28 -1.30
N PHE A 43 7.71 12.03 -0.96
CA PHE A 43 6.54 12.75 -1.48
C PHE A 43 5.76 13.43 -0.33
N LYS A 44 6.43 14.32 0.41
CA LYS A 44 5.80 15.03 1.54
C LYS A 44 4.57 15.80 1.09
N ASN A 45 3.39 15.36 1.52
CA ASN A 45 2.11 15.99 1.22
C ASN A 45 1.12 15.71 2.36
N GLU A 46 0.74 16.74 3.11
CA GLU A 46 -0.18 16.63 4.25
C GLU A 46 -1.59 16.17 3.86
N GLY A 47 -1.98 16.39 2.61
CA GLY A 47 -3.26 15.91 2.06
C GLY A 47 -3.27 14.42 1.70
N ILE A 48 -2.14 13.72 1.82
CA ILE A 48 -2.01 12.29 1.48
C ILE A 48 -1.65 11.50 2.73
N VAL A 49 -2.27 10.34 2.91
CA VAL A 49 -1.85 9.35 3.90
C VAL A 49 -1.62 7.99 3.22
N LEU A 50 -0.50 7.36 3.55
CA LEU A 50 -0.19 5.99 3.19
C LEU A 50 -0.49 5.13 4.43
N LEU A 51 -1.54 4.33 4.37
CA LEU A 51 -1.91 3.48 5.50
C LEU A 51 -0.96 2.29 5.61
N ASP A 52 -0.52 2.01 6.82
CA ASP A 52 0.13 0.75 7.14
C ASP A 52 -0.81 -0.43 6.80
N PRO A 53 -0.32 -1.54 6.24
CA PRO A 53 -1.14 -2.72 5.95
C PRO A 53 -1.93 -3.23 7.16
N ALA A 54 -1.35 -3.23 8.37
CA ALA A 54 -2.04 -3.64 9.58
C ALA A 54 -3.17 -2.66 9.95
N VAL A 55 -2.98 -1.36 9.71
CA VAL A 55 -4.03 -0.34 9.88
C VAL A 55 -5.15 -0.55 8.87
N THR A 56 -4.83 -0.80 7.60
CA THR A 56 -5.83 -1.13 6.57
C THR A 56 -6.62 -2.36 6.96
N MET A 57 -5.94 -3.41 7.43
CA MET A 57 -6.58 -4.63 7.88
C MET A 57 -7.50 -4.38 9.09
N SER A 58 -7.04 -3.62 10.09
CA SER A 58 -7.87 -3.26 11.25
C SER A 58 -9.13 -2.51 10.82
N ILE A 59 -9.01 -1.51 9.94
CA ILE A 59 -10.19 -0.82 9.38
C ILE A 59 -11.14 -1.83 8.70
N THR A 60 -10.60 -2.82 8.00
CA THR A 60 -11.37 -3.77 7.20
C THR A 60 -12.15 -4.77 8.05
N ILE A 61 -11.51 -5.37 9.08
CA ILE A 61 -12.07 -6.57 9.73
C ILE A 61 -12.35 -6.43 11.24
N GLU A 62 -11.82 -5.39 11.92
CA GLU A 62 -12.09 -5.18 13.34
C GLU A 62 -13.60 -4.99 13.57
N PRO A 63 -14.26 -5.79 14.42
CA PRO A 63 -15.72 -5.72 14.59
C PRO A 63 -16.20 -4.36 15.10
N ASN A 64 -15.47 -3.75 16.03
CA ASN A 64 -15.87 -2.49 16.66
C ASN A 64 -15.43 -1.27 15.82
N LEU A 65 -16.40 -0.70 15.10
CA LEU A 65 -16.15 0.47 14.26
C LEU A 65 -15.88 1.76 15.07
N ASP A 66 -16.40 1.84 16.29
CA ASP A 66 -16.17 3.02 17.14
C ASP A 66 -14.74 3.06 17.63
N ASP A 67 -14.12 1.91 17.95
CA ASP A 67 -12.70 1.84 18.28
C ASP A 67 -11.85 2.23 17.06
N ILE A 68 -12.18 1.76 15.86
CA ILE A 68 -11.53 2.19 14.62
C ILE A 68 -11.65 3.70 14.43
N ASN A 69 -12.83 4.26 14.67
CA ASN A 69 -13.04 5.70 14.56
C ASN A 69 -12.13 6.48 15.52
N GLN A 70 -12.08 6.06 16.80
CA GLN A 70 -11.34 6.78 17.84
C GLN A 70 -9.84 6.55 17.78
N CYS A 71 -9.40 5.32 17.47
CA CYS A 71 -7.97 4.95 17.53
C CYS A 71 -7.24 5.14 16.19
N ILE A 72 -7.95 5.21 15.06
CA ILE A 72 -7.36 5.28 13.73
C ILE A 72 -7.89 6.48 12.94
N PHE A 73 -9.21 6.53 12.69
CA PHE A 73 -9.79 7.49 11.75
C PHE A 73 -9.58 8.95 12.19
N LEU A 74 -9.90 9.27 13.44
CA LEU A 74 -9.73 10.62 13.99
C LEU A 74 -8.26 11.00 14.20
N PRO A 75 -7.40 10.16 14.83
CA PRO A 75 -5.98 10.50 14.99
C PRO A 75 -5.23 10.71 13.68
N LEU A 76 -5.53 9.94 12.64
CA LEU A 76 -4.96 10.13 11.30
C LEU A 76 -5.61 11.27 10.51
N GLN A 77 -6.65 11.91 11.09
CA GLN A 77 -7.40 13.00 10.44
C GLN A 77 -7.87 12.60 9.03
N MET A 78 -8.34 11.36 8.87
CA MET A 78 -8.63 10.79 7.54
C MET A 78 -9.66 11.62 6.77
N SER A 79 -10.61 12.25 7.45
CA SER A 79 -11.65 13.09 6.84
C SER A 79 -11.11 14.39 6.21
N THR A 80 -9.91 14.83 6.59
CA THR A 80 -9.25 16.03 6.04
C THR A 80 -8.25 15.72 4.94
N LYS A 81 -7.97 14.44 4.72
CA LYS A 81 -7.06 14.01 3.64
C LYS A 81 -7.75 14.14 2.29
N LYS A 82 -6.95 14.37 1.26
CA LYS A 82 -7.40 14.35 -0.13
C LYS A 82 -7.33 12.94 -0.69
N TYR A 83 -6.25 12.22 -0.39
CA TYR A 83 -6.01 10.86 -0.85
C TYR A 83 -5.53 9.94 0.26
N ILE A 84 -6.06 8.71 0.29
CA ILE A 84 -5.66 7.67 1.23
C ILE A 84 -5.27 6.43 0.43
N PHE A 85 -4.03 5.97 0.58
CA PHE A 85 -3.52 4.75 -0.03
C PHE A 85 -3.61 3.61 0.98
N ALA A 86 -4.31 2.57 0.64
CA ALA A 86 -4.62 1.44 1.50
C ALA A 86 -4.16 0.12 0.84
N PRO A 87 -3.04 -0.49 1.27
CA PRO A 87 -2.68 -1.84 0.85
C PRO A 87 -3.70 -2.82 1.39
N ILE A 88 -4.29 -3.61 0.53
CA ILE A 88 -5.35 -4.57 0.88
C ILE A 88 -4.81 -5.99 0.70
N ASN A 89 -4.90 -6.80 1.76
CA ASN A 89 -4.58 -8.21 1.72
C ASN A 89 -5.85 -9.05 1.75
N ASP A 90 -5.82 -10.24 1.16
CA ASP A 90 -6.95 -11.18 1.12
C ASP A 90 -7.12 -11.99 2.41
N ASN A 91 -6.27 -11.78 3.42
CA ASN A 91 -6.39 -12.43 4.74
C ASN A 91 -7.70 -12.04 5.43
N LYS A 92 -8.44 -13.05 5.90
CA LYS A 92 -9.76 -12.87 6.55
C LYS A 92 -9.72 -12.89 8.07
N LYS A 93 -8.53 -13.05 8.69
CA LYS A 93 -8.40 -13.22 10.14
C LYS A 93 -7.24 -12.41 10.71
N ILE A 94 -7.50 -11.64 11.78
CA ILE A 94 -6.49 -10.87 12.50
C ILE A 94 -5.47 -11.77 13.22
N ASP A 95 -5.93 -12.94 13.72
CA ASP A 95 -5.13 -13.79 14.61
C ASP A 95 -4.05 -14.63 13.94
N TYR A 96 -3.96 -14.59 12.61
CA TYR A 96 -2.91 -15.32 11.89
C TYR A 96 -1.76 -14.37 11.54
N GLN A 97 -0.62 -14.53 12.21
CA GLN A 97 0.65 -13.85 11.88
C GLN A 97 1.13 -14.17 10.45
N THR A 98 0.62 -15.25 9.87
CA THR A 98 0.87 -15.67 8.49
C THR A 98 -0.48 -15.93 7.83
N GLY A 99 -0.92 -15.06 6.98
CA GLY A 99 -2.19 -15.23 6.28
C GLY A 99 -2.27 -14.34 5.06
N GLY A 100 -3.14 -14.76 4.14
CA GLY A 100 -3.30 -14.11 2.86
C GLY A 100 -2.25 -14.54 1.83
N SER A 101 -2.64 -14.44 0.59
CA SER A 101 -1.84 -14.88 -0.56
C SER A 101 -1.77 -13.81 -1.63
N HIS A 102 -2.51 -12.71 -1.47
CA HIS A 102 -2.64 -11.68 -2.48
C HIS A 102 -2.70 -10.27 -1.88
N TRP A 103 -2.09 -9.32 -2.60
CA TRP A 103 -2.11 -7.90 -2.30
C TRP A 103 -2.71 -7.11 -3.43
N ALA A 104 -3.55 -6.13 -3.10
CA ALA A 104 -4.08 -5.12 -4.00
C ALA A 104 -3.96 -3.72 -3.37
N LEU A 105 -4.17 -2.68 -4.14
CA LEU A 105 -4.16 -1.30 -3.68
C LEU A 105 -5.56 -0.69 -3.76
N GLY A 106 -6.06 -0.16 -2.65
CA GLY A 106 -7.16 0.79 -2.60
C GLY A 106 -6.63 2.22 -2.57
N LEU A 107 -7.11 3.08 -3.44
CA LEU A 107 -6.86 4.52 -3.39
C LEU A 107 -8.18 5.24 -3.18
N VAL A 108 -8.33 5.87 -2.02
CA VAL A 108 -9.53 6.66 -1.67
C VAL A 108 -9.30 8.10 -2.09
N ASP A 109 -10.07 8.59 -3.04
CA ASP A 109 -10.22 10.02 -3.34
C ASP A 109 -11.35 10.56 -2.45
N VAL A 110 -10.97 11.18 -1.35
CA VAL A 110 -11.92 11.69 -0.36
C VAL A 110 -12.72 12.85 -0.90
N THR A 111 -12.12 13.67 -1.78
CA THR A 111 -12.76 14.84 -2.38
C THR A 111 -13.88 14.43 -3.34
N ASN A 112 -13.59 13.46 -4.21
CA ASN A 112 -14.53 12.99 -5.23
C ASN A 112 -15.40 11.80 -4.75
N HIS A 113 -15.23 11.38 -3.49
CA HIS A 113 -15.92 10.22 -2.90
C HIS A 113 -15.83 8.97 -3.79
N THR A 114 -14.61 8.64 -4.23
CA THR A 114 -14.34 7.49 -5.11
C THR A 114 -13.24 6.64 -4.52
N ILE A 115 -13.42 5.33 -4.53
CA ILE A 115 -12.38 4.35 -4.23
C ILE A 115 -11.97 3.68 -5.54
N TYR A 116 -10.71 3.84 -5.90
CA TYR A 116 -10.08 3.17 -7.02
C TYR A 116 -9.42 1.89 -6.51
N TYR A 117 -9.77 0.76 -7.09
CA TYR A 117 -9.20 -0.54 -6.76
C TYR A 117 -8.25 -0.98 -7.86
N PHE A 118 -6.97 -1.13 -7.51
CA PHE A 118 -5.92 -1.56 -8.41
C PHE A 118 -5.44 -2.95 -8.02
N ASP A 119 -5.62 -3.91 -8.90
CA ASP A 119 -5.12 -5.27 -8.75
C ASP A 119 -4.34 -5.69 -10.00
N SER A 120 -3.06 -6.02 -9.81
CA SER A 120 -2.16 -6.39 -10.91
C SER A 120 -2.57 -7.65 -11.67
N MET A 121 -3.38 -8.51 -11.04
CA MET A 121 -3.89 -9.76 -11.61
C MET A 121 -5.35 -9.63 -12.12
N LEU A 122 -5.98 -8.48 -11.90
CA LEU A 122 -7.43 -8.25 -12.13
C LEU A 122 -8.31 -9.21 -11.34
N SER A 123 -7.88 -9.62 -10.15
CA SER A 123 -8.70 -10.35 -9.21
C SER A 123 -9.58 -9.40 -8.39
N ASP A 124 -10.58 -9.95 -7.73
CA ASP A 124 -11.49 -9.20 -6.86
C ASP A 124 -11.48 -9.85 -5.48
N ILE A 125 -10.88 -9.16 -4.49
CA ILE A 125 -10.79 -9.68 -3.13
C ILE A 125 -11.90 -9.12 -2.25
N ASP A 126 -12.58 -9.99 -1.50
CA ASP A 126 -13.69 -9.64 -0.61
C ASP A 126 -13.34 -8.48 0.34
N ASN A 127 -12.09 -8.44 0.81
CA ASN A 127 -11.63 -7.42 1.75
C ASN A 127 -11.66 -6.00 1.15
N ALA A 128 -11.56 -5.85 -0.17
CA ALA A 128 -11.70 -4.55 -0.83
C ALA A 128 -13.13 -4.00 -0.70
N HIS A 129 -14.13 -4.86 -0.90
CA HIS A 129 -15.54 -4.48 -0.72
C HIS A 129 -15.89 -4.27 0.75
N LEU A 130 -15.28 -5.05 1.64
CA LEU A 130 -15.49 -4.86 3.08
C LEU A 130 -14.90 -3.52 3.54
N LEU A 131 -13.66 -3.20 3.13
CA LEU A 131 -13.03 -1.90 3.38
C LEU A 131 -13.89 -0.76 2.85
N HIS A 132 -14.40 -0.85 1.61
CA HIS A 132 -15.29 0.14 1.01
C HIS A 132 -16.49 0.42 1.92
N LYS A 133 -17.25 -0.62 2.31
CA LYS A 133 -18.41 -0.48 3.21
C LYS A 133 -18.06 0.14 4.56
N ARG A 134 -16.89 -0.19 5.10
CA ARG A 134 -16.40 0.35 6.38
C ARG A 134 -16.04 1.82 6.26
N LEU A 135 -15.36 2.22 5.19
CA LEU A 135 -15.02 3.62 4.92
C LEU A 135 -16.29 4.47 4.73
N GLU A 136 -17.30 3.99 4.00
CA GLU A 136 -18.59 4.69 3.89
C GLU A 136 -19.21 5.00 5.27
N ARG A 137 -19.13 4.04 6.20
CA ARG A 137 -19.64 4.24 7.57
C ARG A 137 -18.81 5.23 8.38
N LEU A 138 -17.48 5.16 8.29
CA LEU A 138 -16.56 6.07 8.99
C LEU A 138 -16.67 7.49 8.47
N PHE A 139 -16.71 7.68 7.17
CA PHE A 139 -16.90 8.99 6.54
C PHE A 139 -18.34 9.49 6.60
N LYS A 140 -19.32 8.62 6.92
CA LYS A 140 -20.75 8.88 6.85
C LYS A 140 -21.18 9.40 5.47
N LYS A 141 -20.57 8.85 4.42
CA LYS A 141 -20.78 9.23 3.02
C LYS A 141 -20.69 8.01 2.12
N LYS A 142 -21.41 8.07 1.00
CA LYS A 142 -21.28 7.06 -0.05
C LYS A 142 -20.06 7.33 -0.91
N PHE A 143 -19.39 6.25 -1.31
CA PHE A 143 -18.26 6.28 -2.22
C PHE A 143 -18.56 5.39 -3.44
N ALA A 144 -18.24 5.90 -4.63
CA ALA A 144 -18.17 5.05 -5.80
C ALA A 144 -16.98 4.08 -5.64
N PHE A 145 -17.17 2.82 -6.05
CA PHE A 145 -16.09 1.84 -6.11
C PHE A 145 -15.80 1.51 -7.56
N THR A 146 -14.57 1.68 -8.02
CA THR A 146 -14.20 1.58 -9.42
C THR A 146 -12.98 0.70 -9.64
N TYR A 147 -12.95 0.01 -10.78
CA TYR A 147 -11.83 -0.78 -11.29
C TYR A 147 -11.18 0.00 -12.44
N PRO A 148 -10.19 0.86 -12.17
CA PRO A 148 -9.73 1.84 -13.13
C PRO A 148 -8.72 1.31 -14.16
N ILE A 149 -8.29 0.05 -14.02
CA ILE A 149 -7.38 -0.62 -14.96
C ILE A 149 -8.08 -1.79 -15.64
N ALA A 150 -7.86 -1.95 -16.93
CA ALA A 150 -8.45 -3.01 -17.74
C ALA A 150 -7.45 -4.09 -18.15
N GLN A 151 -6.13 -3.82 -18.02
CA GLN A 151 -5.10 -4.78 -18.39
C GLN A 151 -4.47 -5.46 -17.17
N LYS A 152 -4.12 -6.72 -17.34
CA LYS A 152 -3.37 -7.49 -16.36
C LYS A 152 -1.89 -7.13 -16.44
N TYR A 153 -1.30 -6.72 -15.32
CA TYR A 153 0.11 -6.33 -15.22
C TYR A 153 1.01 -7.45 -14.71
N GLN A 154 0.45 -8.43 -13.99
CA GLN A 154 1.17 -9.52 -13.35
C GLN A 154 0.70 -10.87 -13.89
N THR A 155 1.65 -11.75 -14.26
CA THR A 155 1.38 -13.12 -14.68
C THR A 155 1.84 -14.17 -13.67
N ASN A 156 2.83 -13.85 -12.84
CA ASN A 156 3.33 -14.70 -11.77
C ASN A 156 2.47 -14.61 -10.49
N SER A 157 2.78 -15.40 -9.46
CA SER A 157 2.01 -15.51 -8.21
C SER A 157 2.70 -14.85 -6.99
N PHE A 158 3.77 -14.06 -7.17
CA PHE A 158 4.58 -13.56 -6.05
C PHE A 158 4.84 -12.05 -6.07
N ASP A 159 4.56 -11.33 -7.16
CA ASP A 159 4.89 -9.89 -7.27
C ASP A 159 3.74 -8.95 -6.89
N CYS A 160 2.58 -9.44 -6.43
CA CYS A 160 1.42 -8.60 -6.12
C CYS A 160 1.75 -7.46 -5.13
N GLY A 161 2.50 -7.73 -4.06
CA GLY A 161 2.97 -6.71 -3.12
C GLY A 161 3.92 -5.70 -3.78
N MET A 162 4.76 -6.12 -4.72
CA MET A 162 5.61 -5.23 -5.50
C MET A 162 4.78 -4.30 -6.38
N PHE A 163 3.70 -4.80 -7.00
CA PHE A 163 2.78 -3.97 -7.78
C PHE A 163 2.03 -2.97 -6.92
N VAL A 164 1.66 -3.30 -5.67
CA VAL A 164 1.12 -2.31 -4.73
C VAL A 164 2.09 -1.15 -4.55
N LEU A 165 3.38 -1.43 -4.32
CA LEU A 165 4.41 -0.39 -4.20
C LEU A 165 4.58 0.41 -5.49
N ALA A 166 4.63 -0.26 -6.65
CA ALA A 166 4.80 0.36 -7.95
C ALA A 166 3.62 1.27 -8.34
N PHE A 167 2.38 0.82 -8.11
CA PHE A 167 1.19 1.65 -8.29
C PHE A 167 1.22 2.87 -7.37
N THR A 168 1.50 2.65 -6.08
CA THR A 168 1.57 3.73 -5.10
C THR A 168 2.62 4.78 -5.48
N GLU A 169 3.85 4.39 -5.79
CA GLU A 169 4.91 5.33 -6.14
C GLU A 169 4.62 6.08 -7.45
N THR A 170 4.07 5.40 -8.45
CA THR A 170 3.67 6.02 -9.72
C THR A 170 2.56 7.06 -9.50
N LEU A 171 1.54 6.73 -8.71
CA LEU A 171 0.44 7.64 -8.38
C LEU A 171 0.91 8.84 -7.56
N LEU A 172 1.78 8.63 -6.57
CA LEU A 172 2.39 9.72 -5.80
C LEU A 172 3.22 10.65 -6.69
N GLY A 173 4.02 10.08 -7.60
CA GLY A 173 4.79 10.85 -8.57
C GLY A 173 3.90 11.66 -9.53
N TYR A 174 2.73 11.13 -9.87
CA TYR A 174 1.73 11.86 -10.67
C TYR A 174 1.10 12.99 -9.84
N LEU A 175 0.61 12.69 -8.64
CA LEU A 175 -0.04 13.67 -7.74
C LEU A 175 0.90 14.80 -7.32
N ASN A 176 2.19 14.52 -7.18
CA ASN A 176 3.19 15.55 -6.90
C ASN A 176 3.35 16.59 -8.02
N LYS A 177 2.93 16.24 -9.26
CA LYS A 177 3.00 17.13 -10.44
C LYS A 177 1.67 17.76 -10.80
N LYS A 178 0.56 17.05 -10.54
CA LYS A 178 -0.78 17.38 -11.09
C LYS A 178 -1.84 17.68 -10.02
N GLU A 179 -1.56 17.44 -8.75
CA GLU A 179 -2.43 17.72 -7.61
C GLU A 179 -3.81 17.03 -7.61
N SER A 180 -4.24 16.42 -8.71
CA SER A 180 -5.56 15.80 -8.86
C SER A 180 -5.52 14.58 -9.76
N LEU A 181 -6.42 13.62 -9.50
CA LEU A 181 -6.65 12.44 -10.34
C LEU A 181 -7.77 12.65 -11.37
N ASN A 182 -8.31 13.87 -11.48
CA ASN A 182 -9.32 14.16 -12.48
C ASN A 182 -8.77 13.88 -13.89
N GLU A 183 -9.56 13.17 -14.69
CA GLU A 183 -9.22 12.82 -16.09
C GLU A 183 -8.01 11.88 -16.25
N VAL A 184 -7.53 11.24 -15.17
CA VAL A 184 -6.43 10.27 -15.27
C VAL A 184 -6.87 9.02 -16.02
N LYS A 185 -6.13 8.71 -17.06
CA LYS A 185 -6.21 7.41 -17.74
C LYS A 185 -5.17 6.49 -17.11
N PHE A 186 -5.58 5.69 -16.15
CA PHE A 186 -4.67 4.90 -15.31
C PHE A 186 -3.85 3.88 -16.12
N ASP A 187 -4.45 3.20 -17.09
CA ASP A 187 -3.70 2.27 -17.97
C ASP A 187 -2.61 2.99 -18.78
N GLU A 188 -2.87 4.23 -19.24
CA GLU A 188 -1.83 5.02 -19.92
C GLU A 188 -0.74 5.49 -18.94
N LEU A 189 -1.12 5.89 -17.72
CA LEU A 189 -0.18 6.31 -16.68
C LEU A 189 0.75 5.14 -16.29
N PHE A 190 0.18 3.99 -16.02
CA PHE A 190 0.93 2.81 -15.63
C PHE A 190 1.73 2.21 -16.79
N GLY A 191 1.19 2.20 -17.99
CA GLY A 191 1.89 1.73 -19.19
C GLY A 191 3.13 2.57 -19.55
N LYS A 192 3.19 3.83 -19.10
CA LYS A 192 4.37 4.71 -19.26
C LYS A 192 5.34 4.62 -18.07
N SER A 193 4.95 3.97 -16.98
CA SER A 193 5.78 3.85 -15.79
C SER A 193 6.70 2.64 -15.88
N ALA A 194 8.00 2.86 -15.83
CA ALA A 194 8.95 1.76 -15.75
C ALA A 194 8.78 0.91 -14.47
N LEU A 195 8.18 1.47 -13.42
CA LEU A 195 7.93 0.73 -12.17
C LEU A 195 6.81 -0.31 -12.34
N VAL A 196 5.79 -0.01 -13.15
CA VAL A 196 4.62 -0.87 -13.33
C VAL A 196 4.85 -1.84 -14.49
N SER A 197 5.85 -2.70 -14.34
CA SER A 197 6.18 -3.73 -15.34
C SER A 197 6.76 -4.95 -14.65
N GLU A 198 6.22 -6.13 -14.94
CA GLU A 198 6.71 -7.40 -14.37
C GLU A 198 8.21 -7.61 -14.64
N SER A 199 8.71 -7.21 -15.81
CA SER A 199 10.12 -7.29 -16.15
C SER A 199 11.05 -6.44 -15.27
N ASN A 200 10.52 -5.42 -14.61
CA ASN A 200 11.29 -4.54 -13.73
C ASN A 200 11.19 -4.91 -12.24
N MET A 201 10.35 -5.86 -11.84
CA MET A 201 10.14 -6.19 -10.43
C MET A 201 11.42 -6.70 -9.75
N SER A 202 12.24 -7.49 -10.42
CA SER A 202 13.54 -7.94 -9.88
C SER A 202 14.49 -6.76 -9.60
N LYS A 203 14.55 -5.79 -10.49
CA LYS A 203 15.33 -4.57 -10.30
C LYS A 203 14.78 -3.74 -9.15
N TYR A 204 13.47 -3.56 -9.08
CA TYR A 204 12.80 -2.79 -8.03
C TYR A 204 13.00 -3.40 -6.64
N ARG A 205 12.95 -4.74 -6.52
CA ARG A 205 13.31 -5.46 -5.28
C ARG A 205 14.76 -5.16 -4.83
N LYS A 206 15.71 -5.14 -5.78
CA LYS A 206 17.11 -4.81 -5.51
C LYS A 206 17.26 -3.38 -5.02
N GLU A 207 16.59 -2.41 -5.64
CA GLU A 207 16.60 -1.00 -5.24
C GLU A 207 16.08 -0.82 -3.81
N ILE A 208 14.97 -1.46 -3.44
CA ILE A 208 14.44 -1.43 -2.06
C ILE A 208 15.46 -2.03 -1.08
N LYS A 209 16.06 -3.17 -1.44
CA LYS A 209 17.09 -3.82 -0.62
C LYS A 209 18.34 -2.96 -0.45
N GLU A 210 18.75 -2.22 -1.48
CA GLU A 210 19.86 -1.27 -1.41
C GLU A 210 19.57 -0.10 -0.45
N ILE A 211 18.34 0.44 -0.46
CA ILE A 211 17.89 1.46 0.52
C ILE A 211 18.02 0.92 1.94
N ILE A 212 17.53 -0.28 2.21
CA ILE A 212 17.64 -0.94 3.52
C ILE A 212 19.10 -1.07 3.94
N ASN A 213 19.95 -1.61 3.06
CA ASN A 213 21.37 -1.83 3.33
C ASN A 213 22.13 -0.51 3.59
N LYS A 214 21.76 0.56 2.89
CA LYS A 214 22.31 1.90 3.12
C LYS A 214 21.96 2.39 4.53
N LEU A 215 20.68 2.30 4.92
CA LEU A 215 20.22 2.72 6.25
C LEU A 215 20.85 1.90 7.38
N ILE A 216 21.07 0.58 7.19
CA ILE A 216 21.79 -0.26 8.16
C ILE A 216 23.24 0.22 8.34
N ARG A 217 23.95 0.55 7.24
CA ARG A 217 25.32 1.07 7.31
C ARG A 217 25.39 2.44 8.00
N GLU A 218 24.48 3.33 7.69
CA GLU A 218 24.41 4.67 8.31
C GLU A 218 24.16 4.59 9.82
N LYS A 219 23.35 3.59 10.27
CA LYS A 219 23.10 3.37 11.69
C LYS A 219 24.31 2.80 12.44
N LYS A 220 25.14 1.99 11.78
CA LYS A 220 26.37 1.42 12.39
C LYS A 220 27.48 2.44 12.54
N ASN A 221 27.43 3.54 11.78
CA ASN A 221 28.45 4.58 11.80
C ASN A 221 28.11 5.77 12.73
N LYS A 222 26.98 5.70 13.43
CA LYS A 222 26.55 6.63 14.48
C LYS A 222 26.72 6.03 15.87
#